data_5b0aae05fbcf99ecb6a6d91d9ccd7f56
#
_entry.id   5b0aae05fbcf99ecb6a6d91d9ccd7f56
#
_cell.length_a   1.000
_cell.length_b   1.000
_cell.length_c   1.000
_cell.angle_alpha   90.00
_cell.angle_beta   90.00
_cell.angle_gamma   90.00
#
_symmetry.space_group_name_H-M   'P 1'
#
loop_
_entity.id
_entity.type
_entity.pdbx_description
1 polymer ?
#
loop_
_entity_poly.entity_id
_entity_poly.type
_entity_poly.pdbx_seq_one_letter_code
_entity_poly.pdbx_strand_id
1 'polypeptide(L)'
;MFTGLIQDIGAVEAVERSADGARIRIATSLASEIAPGDSIAVNGACLTASRADAAGFEAEAMNQTLALTALGGLEAGDRVNLEPALRASDRLGGHIVQGHVDGVGEVVAVEEDGFARRLRVALGPELLRYAIERGSIALDGVSLTIADLGDSWAEVSLIPETLERTNLGAAAIGRRLNVECDVVAKYVERLTGERA
;
A
#
# COMPACT_ATOMS: atom_id res chain seq x y z
N MET A 1 -8.22 6.11 7.80
CA MET A 1 -8.58 6.41 6.40
C MET A 1 -7.45 7.23 5.80
N PHE A 2 -7.11 7.00 4.53
CA PHE A 2 -5.97 7.54 3.80
C PHE A 2 -6.40 7.97 2.40
N THR A 3 -5.50 8.61 1.67
CA THR A 3 -5.76 9.10 0.31
C THR A 3 -5.02 8.30 -0.76
N GLY A 4 -4.01 7.53 -0.36
CA GLY A 4 -3.05 6.88 -1.26
C GLY A 4 -2.01 7.83 -1.84
N LEU A 5 -1.81 9.00 -1.21
CA LEU A 5 -0.73 9.93 -1.54
C LEU A 5 0.37 9.79 -0.48
N ILE A 6 1.43 9.11 -0.87
CA ILE A 6 2.55 8.82 0.02
C ILE A 6 3.23 10.11 0.46
N GLN A 7 3.47 10.25 1.77
CA GLN A 7 4.08 11.43 2.35
C GLN A 7 5.57 11.23 2.67
N ASP A 8 6.00 9.98 2.94
CA ASP A 8 7.41 9.65 3.16
C ASP A 8 7.72 8.22 2.73
N ILE A 9 8.98 7.94 2.48
CA ILE A 9 9.52 6.59 2.31
C ILE A 9 10.35 6.28 3.54
N GLY A 10 9.75 5.60 4.52
CA GLY A 10 10.42 5.19 5.75
C GLY A 10 11.42 4.06 5.51
N ALA A 11 12.34 3.91 6.47
CA ALA A 11 13.27 2.78 6.51
C ALA A 11 12.94 1.84 7.68
N VAL A 12 12.77 0.58 7.42
CA VAL A 12 12.63 -0.44 8.46
C VAL A 12 13.96 -0.61 9.17
N GLU A 13 14.01 -0.29 10.47
CA GLU A 13 15.23 -0.44 11.28
C GLU A 13 15.31 -1.81 11.94
N ALA A 14 14.15 -2.35 12.35
CA ALA A 14 14.08 -3.65 13.00
C ALA A 14 12.71 -4.30 12.79
N VAL A 15 12.69 -5.63 12.75
CA VAL A 15 11.47 -6.46 12.77
C VAL A 15 11.66 -7.54 13.83
N GLU A 16 10.98 -7.38 14.97
CA GLU A 16 10.99 -8.34 16.07
C GLU A 16 9.77 -9.25 15.97
N ARG A 17 9.99 -10.50 15.59
CA ARG A 17 8.93 -11.50 15.44
C ARG A 17 8.68 -12.24 16.76
N SER A 18 7.41 -12.50 17.06
CA SER A 18 6.97 -13.25 18.23
C SER A 18 5.89 -14.27 17.85
N ALA A 19 5.38 -15.01 18.82
CA ALA A 19 4.25 -15.92 18.61
C ALA A 19 2.95 -15.19 18.23
N ASP A 20 2.80 -13.92 18.67
CA ASP A 20 1.56 -13.15 18.51
C ASP A 20 1.57 -12.21 17.29
N GLY A 21 2.75 -12.04 16.65
CA GLY A 21 2.90 -11.12 15.51
C GLY A 21 4.33 -10.59 15.39
N ALA A 22 4.46 -9.37 14.87
CA ALA A 22 5.74 -8.68 14.77
C ALA A 22 5.62 -7.23 15.26
N ARG A 23 6.68 -6.75 15.91
CA ARG A 23 6.92 -5.33 16.16
C ARG A 23 7.89 -4.83 15.10
N ILE A 24 7.49 -3.76 14.41
CA ILE A 24 8.23 -3.17 13.31
C ILE A 24 8.66 -1.76 13.74
N ARG A 25 9.95 -1.49 13.75
CA ARG A 25 10.51 -0.16 13.98
C ARG A 25 10.82 0.49 12.64
N ILE A 26 10.28 1.70 12.42
CA ILE A 26 10.42 2.44 11.17
C ILE A 26 10.95 3.85 11.45
N ALA A 27 12.09 4.18 10.85
CA ALA A 27 12.62 5.54 10.82
C ALA A 27 11.93 6.35 9.70
N THR A 28 11.58 7.60 10.00
CA THR A 28 10.83 8.46 9.07
C THR A 28 11.06 9.95 9.34
N SER A 29 11.00 10.76 8.29
CA SER A 29 10.99 12.22 8.42
C SER A 29 9.71 12.77 9.06
N LEU A 30 8.63 11.98 9.09
CA LEU A 30 7.34 12.32 9.71
C LEU A 30 7.31 12.10 11.22
N ALA A 31 8.41 11.71 11.85
CA ALA A 31 8.46 11.31 13.25
C ALA A 31 7.84 12.34 14.20
N SER A 32 8.02 13.65 13.91
CA SER A 32 7.47 14.74 14.74
C SER A 32 5.95 14.91 14.64
N GLU A 33 5.32 14.28 13.64
CA GLU A 33 3.87 14.34 13.39
C GLU A 33 3.13 13.11 13.92
N ILE A 34 3.88 12.08 14.36
CA ILE A 34 3.35 10.79 14.79
C ILE A 34 3.35 10.70 16.31
N ALA A 35 2.20 10.39 16.89
CA ALA A 35 2.04 10.11 18.30
C ALA A 35 1.61 8.65 18.53
N PRO A 36 1.89 8.06 19.71
CA PRO A 36 1.33 6.76 20.09
C PRO A 36 -0.20 6.79 20.03
N GLY A 37 -0.77 5.79 19.34
CA GLY A 37 -2.20 5.68 19.06
C GLY A 37 -2.61 6.16 17.67
N ASP A 38 -1.74 6.83 16.93
CA ASP A 38 -2.03 7.26 15.55
C ASP A 38 -2.04 6.07 14.59
N SER A 39 -2.92 6.17 13.60
CA SER A 39 -2.96 5.23 12.47
C SER A 39 -2.05 5.72 11.34
N ILE A 40 -1.21 4.82 10.84
CA ILE A 40 -0.29 5.07 9.73
C ILE A 40 -0.41 3.92 8.74
N ALA A 41 -0.59 4.24 7.45
CA ALA A 41 -0.48 3.25 6.39
C ALA A 41 1.00 2.96 6.13
N VAL A 42 1.40 1.70 6.30
CA VAL A 42 2.74 1.19 5.99
C VAL A 42 2.61 0.26 4.80
N ASN A 43 3.15 0.65 3.63
CA ASN A 43 2.86 -0.02 2.37
C ASN A 43 1.36 -0.33 2.19
N GLY A 44 0.50 0.64 2.51
CA GLY A 44 -0.95 0.51 2.39
C GLY A 44 -1.64 -0.32 3.48
N ALA A 45 -0.93 -0.92 4.42
CA ALA A 45 -1.55 -1.58 5.56
C ALA A 45 -1.65 -0.61 6.74
N CYS A 46 -2.86 -0.40 7.25
CA CYS A 46 -3.11 0.44 8.41
C CYS A 46 -2.56 -0.22 9.67
N LEU A 47 -1.56 0.41 10.27
CA LEU A 47 -1.00 0.02 11.57
C LEU A 47 -1.17 1.15 12.57
N THR A 48 -1.20 0.80 13.85
CA THR A 48 -1.23 1.78 14.95
C THR A 48 0.16 1.94 15.51
N ALA A 49 0.64 3.18 15.61
CA ALA A 49 1.90 3.48 16.29
C ALA A 49 1.76 3.15 17.79
N SER A 50 2.53 2.19 18.27
CA SER A 50 2.56 1.83 19.70
C SER A 50 3.53 2.69 20.49
N ARG A 51 4.61 3.15 19.83
CA ARG A 51 5.60 4.10 20.36
C ARG A 51 6.05 5.05 19.26
N ALA A 52 6.44 6.27 19.64
CA ALA A 52 7.04 7.24 18.72
C ALA A 52 8.14 8.03 19.46
N ASP A 53 9.17 8.43 18.73
CA ASP A 53 10.25 9.31 19.20
C ASP A 53 10.72 10.22 18.05
N ALA A 54 11.80 10.98 18.26
CA ALA A 54 12.28 11.95 17.29
C ALA A 54 12.81 11.33 15.97
N ALA A 55 13.05 10.02 15.91
CA ALA A 55 13.60 9.34 14.73
C ALA A 55 12.55 8.54 13.96
N GLY A 56 11.41 8.16 14.60
CA GLY A 56 10.39 7.34 13.95
C GLY A 56 9.40 6.74 14.94
N PHE A 57 8.82 5.60 14.58
CA PHE A 57 7.80 4.94 15.37
C PHE A 57 7.94 3.42 15.36
N GLU A 58 7.31 2.77 16.35
CA GLU A 58 7.09 1.34 16.38
C GLU A 58 5.61 1.06 16.12
N ALA A 59 5.33 0.02 15.35
CA ALA A 59 3.98 -0.49 15.15
C ALA A 59 3.95 -2.00 15.32
N GLU A 60 2.81 -2.51 15.78
CA GLU A 60 2.60 -3.94 15.96
C GLU A 60 1.70 -4.47 14.85
N ALA A 61 2.14 -5.54 14.18
CA ALA A 61 1.39 -6.25 13.17
C ALA A 61 1.02 -7.64 13.69
N MET A 62 -0.29 -7.94 13.73
CA MET A 62 -0.79 -9.25 14.14
C MET A 62 -0.43 -10.32 13.11
N ASN A 63 -0.39 -11.59 13.52
CA ASN A 63 -0.13 -12.71 12.62
C ASN A 63 -1.03 -12.74 11.39
N GLN A 64 -2.31 -12.39 11.54
CA GLN A 64 -3.23 -12.29 10.41
C GLN A 64 -2.78 -11.21 9.40
N THR A 65 -2.39 -10.03 9.87
CA THR A 65 -1.88 -8.95 9.01
C THR A 65 -0.62 -9.40 8.27
N LEU A 66 0.33 -10.04 8.97
CA LEU A 66 1.56 -10.55 8.36
C LEU A 66 1.29 -11.64 7.32
N ALA A 67 0.28 -12.48 7.54
CA ALA A 67 -0.07 -13.56 6.61
C ALA A 67 -0.78 -13.05 5.34
N LEU A 68 -1.62 -12.01 5.48
CA LEU A 68 -2.44 -11.48 4.38
C LEU A 68 -1.76 -10.37 3.59
N THR A 69 -0.62 -9.86 4.06
CA THR A 69 0.07 -8.72 3.44
C THR A 69 1.53 -9.03 3.11
N ALA A 70 2.13 -8.19 2.29
CA ALA A 70 3.57 -8.24 2.01
C ALA A 70 4.42 -7.83 3.24
N LEU A 71 3.81 -7.26 4.31
CA LEU A 71 4.52 -6.92 5.54
C LEU A 71 5.16 -8.13 6.23
N GLY A 72 4.59 -9.32 6.01
CA GLY A 72 5.17 -10.57 6.52
C GLY A 72 6.59 -10.85 6.04
N GLY A 73 6.98 -10.30 4.89
CA GLY A 73 8.33 -10.42 4.31
C GLY A 73 9.30 -9.30 4.65
N LEU A 74 8.90 -8.28 5.43
CA LEU A 74 9.77 -7.15 5.74
C LEU A 74 10.98 -7.56 6.58
N GLU A 75 12.12 -6.95 6.26
CA GLU A 75 13.38 -7.09 6.95
C GLU A 75 14.00 -5.70 7.25
N ALA A 76 14.97 -5.66 8.16
CA ALA A 76 15.72 -4.43 8.40
C ALA A 76 16.46 -3.99 7.14
N GLY A 77 16.35 -2.70 6.80
CA GLY A 77 16.88 -2.09 5.57
C GLY A 77 15.82 -1.87 4.49
N ASP A 78 14.66 -2.51 4.59
CA ASP A 78 13.59 -2.31 3.61
C ASP A 78 13.03 -0.89 3.64
N ARG A 79 12.57 -0.43 2.47
CA ARG A 79 11.92 0.87 2.28
C ARG A 79 10.42 0.68 2.17
N VAL A 80 9.67 1.44 2.96
CA VAL A 80 8.20 1.35 3.04
C VAL A 80 7.55 2.71 2.77
N ASN A 81 6.47 2.70 2.00
CA ASN A 81 5.62 3.87 1.80
C ASN A 81 4.87 4.19 3.09
N LEU A 82 4.84 5.45 3.47
CA LEU A 82 4.16 5.92 4.67
C LEU A 82 3.16 7.02 4.34
N GLU A 83 1.97 6.89 4.91
CA GLU A 83 0.93 7.91 4.89
C GLU A 83 0.26 7.95 6.28
N PRO A 84 0.33 9.08 7.02
CA PRO A 84 -0.47 9.30 8.22
C PRO A 84 -1.96 9.37 7.90
N ALA A 85 -2.81 9.05 8.87
CA ALA A 85 -4.26 9.13 8.69
C ALA A 85 -4.70 10.55 8.32
N LEU A 86 -5.63 10.62 7.35
CA LEU A 86 -6.22 11.86 6.85
C LEU A 86 -6.91 12.64 7.98
N ARG A 87 -6.60 13.93 8.12
CA ARG A 87 -7.30 14.85 9.01
C ARG A 87 -8.59 15.33 8.33
N ALA A 88 -9.59 15.72 9.11
CA ALA A 88 -10.87 16.18 8.56
C ALA A 88 -10.75 17.44 7.68
N SER A 89 -9.66 18.21 7.81
CA SER A 89 -9.37 19.40 7.01
C SER A 89 -8.61 19.13 5.71
N ASP A 90 -8.10 17.91 5.53
CA ASP A 90 -7.22 17.58 4.43
C ASP A 90 -7.99 17.30 3.13
N ARG A 91 -7.30 17.41 2.00
CA ARG A 91 -7.88 17.11 0.70
C ARG A 91 -7.76 15.62 0.40
N LEU A 92 -8.83 15.03 -0.10
CA LEU A 92 -8.79 13.69 -0.70
C LEU A 92 -8.24 13.80 -2.13
N GLY A 93 -6.91 13.75 -2.28
CA GLY A 93 -6.23 13.95 -3.56
C GLY A 93 -6.14 12.70 -4.44
N GLY A 94 -6.27 11.50 -3.85
CA GLY A 94 -6.34 10.21 -4.55
C GLY A 94 -7.77 9.64 -4.52
N HIS A 95 -7.93 8.43 -3.96
CA HIS A 95 -9.24 7.83 -3.72
C HIS A 95 -9.40 7.45 -2.23
N ILE A 96 -10.52 6.88 -1.85
CA ILE A 96 -10.74 6.43 -0.46
C ILE A 96 -9.95 5.16 -0.22
N VAL A 97 -8.82 5.27 0.49
CA VAL A 97 -7.97 4.16 0.92
C VAL A 97 -8.18 3.94 2.41
N GLN A 98 -8.50 2.71 2.80
CA GLN A 98 -8.79 2.37 4.20
C GLN A 98 -7.55 1.89 4.95
N GLY A 99 -6.54 1.40 4.21
CA GLY A 99 -5.41 0.66 4.77
C GLY A 99 -5.78 -0.80 5.06
N HIS A 100 -6.81 -1.30 4.43
CA HIS A 100 -7.30 -2.68 4.57
C HIS A 100 -6.93 -3.46 3.33
N VAL A 101 -5.72 -4.00 3.34
CA VAL A 101 -5.17 -4.79 2.23
C VAL A 101 -6.07 -5.99 1.93
N ASP A 102 -6.51 -6.12 0.67
CA ASP A 102 -7.35 -7.22 0.20
C ASP A 102 -6.54 -8.45 -0.19
N GLY A 103 -5.29 -8.24 -0.58
CA GLY A 103 -4.40 -9.31 -0.97
C GLY A 103 -3.05 -8.81 -1.41
N VAL A 104 -2.27 -9.68 -2.02
CA VAL A 104 -0.92 -9.38 -2.50
C VAL A 104 -0.85 -9.69 -3.98
N GLY A 105 -0.37 -8.72 -4.76
CA GLY A 105 -0.03 -8.89 -6.17
C GLY A 105 1.48 -9.08 -6.34
N GLU A 106 1.89 -9.56 -7.50
CA GLU A 106 3.29 -9.73 -7.88
C GLU A 106 3.59 -8.96 -9.16
N VAL A 107 4.67 -8.20 -9.17
CA VAL A 107 5.15 -7.48 -10.36
C VAL A 107 5.62 -8.49 -11.39
N VAL A 108 4.98 -8.54 -12.56
CA VAL A 108 5.30 -9.49 -13.65
C VAL A 108 5.92 -8.83 -14.87
N ALA A 109 5.77 -7.52 -15.03
CA ALA A 109 6.46 -6.76 -16.08
C ALA A 109 6.74 -5.34 -15.60
N VAL A 110 7.84 -4.78 -16.09
CA VAL A 110 8.26 -3.39 -15.90
C VAL A 110 8.75 -2.89 -17.25
N GLU A 111 8.12 -1.85 -17.80
CA GLU A 111 8.45 -1.30 -19.11
C GLU A 111 8.61 0.22 -19.03
N GLU A 112 9.68 0.76 -19.61
CA GLU A 112 9.84 2.21 -19.74
C GLU A 112 8.90 2.74 -20.85
N ASP A 113 8.19 3.82 -20.58
CA ASP A 113 7.25 4.43 -21.51
C ASP A 113 7.43 5.96 -21.50
N GLY A 114 8.39 6.45 -22.25
CA GLY A 114 8.79 7.86 -22.28
C GLY A 114 9.30 8.33 -20.92
N PHE A 115 8.59 9.25 -20.29
CA PHE A 115 8.91 9.74 -18.94
C PHE A 115 8.26 8.89 -17.82
N ALA A 116 7.35 7.99 -18.20
CA ALA A 116 6.63 7.11 -17.28
C ALA A 116 7.24 5.70 -17.30
N ARG A 117 6.84 4.91 -16.31
CA ARG A 117 7.13 3.48 -16.23
C ARG A 117 5.83 2.71 -16.07
N ARG A 118 5.58 1.76 -16.97
CA ARG A 118 4.45 0.84 -16.85
C ARG A 118 4.82 -0.32 -15.94
N LEU A 119 3.96 -0.59 -15.00
CA LEU A 119 4.09 -1.67 -14.04
C LEU A 119 2.89 -2.60 -14.18
N ARG A 120 3.14 -3.84 -14.57
CA ARG A 120 2.11 -4.88 -14.63
C ARG A 120 2.20 -5.77 -13.40
N VAL A 121 1.07 -5.94 -12.71
CA VAL A 121 0.97 -6.68 -11.45
C VAL A 121 0.00 -7.83 -11.65
N ALA A 122 0.45 -9.05 -11.45
CA ALA A 122 -0.41 -10.23 -11.42
C ALA A 122 -1.30 -10.15 -10.18
N LEU A 123 -2.59 -10.39 -10.39
CA LEU A 123 -3.64 -10.33 -9.36
C LEU A 123 -4.46 -11.61 -9.41
N GLY A 124 -4.85 -12.11 -8.23
CA GLY A 124 -5.82 -13.19 -8.13
C GLY A 124 -7.23 -12.76 -8.59
N PRO A 125 -8.09 -13.72 -8.95
CA PRO A 125 -9.45 -13.41 -9.42
C PRO A 125 -10.29 -12.67 -8.37
N GLU A 126 -10.02 -12.90 -7.09
CA GLU A 126 -10.67 -12.21 -5.97
C GLU A 126 -10.36 -10.70 -5.90
N LEU A 127 -9.24 -10.25 -6.47
CA LEU A 127 -8.85 -8.85 -6.59
C LEU A 127 -9.30 -8.27 -7.93
N LEU A 128 -9.10 -9.02 -9.02
CA LEU A 128 -9.43 -8.58 -10.38
C LEU A 128 -10.92 -8.28 -10.56
N ARG A 129 -11.80 -8.98 -9.85
CA ARG A 129 -13.26 -8.75 -9.91
C ARG A 129 -13.65 -7.30 -9.52
N TYR A 130 -12.82 -6.60 -8.74
CA TYR A 130 -13.03 -5.21 -8.33
C TYR A 130 -12.26 -4.21 -9.19
N ALA A 131 -11.40 -4.70 -10.08
CA ALA A 131 -10.60 -3.85 -10.96
C ALA A 131 -11.38 -3.53 -12.24
N ILE A 132 -11.37 -2.26 -12.63
CA ILE A 132 -11.93 -1.79 -13.90
C ILE A 132 -10.92 -0.89 -14.59
N GLU A 133 -10.88 -0.89 -15.92
CA GLU A 133 -10.07 0.07 -16.67
C GLU A 133 -10.43 1.51 -16.27
N ARG A 134 -9.40 2.33 -16.04
CA ARG A 134 -9.51 3.72 -15.56
C ARG A 134 -10.08 3.86 -14.15
N GLY A 135 -10.30 2.76 -13.45
CA GLY A 135 -10.63 2.75 -12.03
C GLY A 135 -9.41 2.95 -11.14
N SER A 136 -9.67 3.11 -9.85
CA SER A 136 -8.63 3.28 -8.84
C SER A 136 -8.21 1.93 -8.25
N ILE A 137 -6.93 1.83 -7.91
CA ILE A 137 -6.35 0.73 -7.14
C ILE A 137 -5.23 1.29 -6.27
N ALA A 138 -5.07 0.76 -5.07
CA ALA A 138 -3.91 1.08 -4.25
C ALA A 138 -2.88 -0.06 -4.28
N LEU A 139 -1.64 0.26 -4.68
CA LEU A 139 -0.49 -0.66 -4.69
C LEU A 139 0.55 -0.16 -3.69
N ASP A 140 0.89 -0.97 -2.68
CA ASP A 140 1.71 -0.54 -1.53
C ASP A 140 1.26 0.83 -0.97
N GLY A 141 -0.06 1.04 -0.92
CA GLY A 141 -0.69 2.27 -0.44
C GLY A 141 -0.71 3.42 -1.43
N VAL A 142 -0.13 3.29 -2.61
CA VAL A 142 -0.13 4.33 -3.65
C VAL A 142 -1.42 4.28 -4.45
N SER A 143 -2.19 5.38 -4.45
CA SER A 143 -3.38 5.53 -5.30
C SER A 143 -2.99 5.66 -6.76
N LEU A 144 -3.43 4.73 -7.58
CA LEU A 144 -3.09 4.65 -9.00
C LEU A 144 -4.34 4.42 -9.85
N THR A 145 -4.25 4.84 -11.11
CA THR A 145 -5.27 4.55 -12.10
C THR A 145 -4.86 3.30 -12.89
N ILE A 146 -5.77 2.36 -13.04
CA ILE A 146 -5.57 1.17 -13.87
C ILE A 146 -5.59 1.62 -15.34
N ALA A 147 -4.46 1.43 -16.02
CA ALA A 147 -4.29 1.80 -17.42
C ALA A 147 -4.77 0.70 -18.37
N ASP A 148 -4.59 -0.55 -17.97
CA ASP A 148 -4.99 -1.73 -18.76
C ASP A 148 -5.24 -2.93 -17.83
N LEU A 149 -6.06 -3.88 -18.29
CA LEU A 149 -6.43 -5.10 -17.57
C LEU A 149 -6.30 -6.32 -18.48
N GLY A 150 -5.85 -7.43 -17.90
CA GLY A 150 -5.90 -8.76 -18.51
C GLY A 150 -6.59 -9.76 -17.62
N ASP A 151 -6.64 -11.01 -18.07
CA ASP A 151 -7.33 -12.10 -17.34
C ASP A 151 -6.73 -12.43 -15.97
N SER A 152 -5.47 -12.02 -15.72
CA SER A 152 -4.74 -12.31 -14.48
C SER A 152 -3.84 -11.17 -13.99
N TRP A 153 -3.99 -9.96 -14.51
CA TRP A 153 -3.14 -8.82 -14.16
C TRP A 153 -3.84 -7.47 -14.36
N ALA A 154 -3.36 -6.48 -13.64
CA ALA A 154 -3.64 -5.06 -13.87
C ALA A 154 -2.34 -4.32 -14.21
N GLU A 155 -2.41 -3.30 -15.08
CA GLU A 155 -1.28 -2.44 -15.43
C GLU A 155 -1.55 -1.01 -14.98
N VAL A 156 -0.52 -0.37 -14.41
CA VAL A 156 -0.54 1.03 -14.00
C VAL A 156 0.64 1.77 -14.64
N SER A 157 0.46 3.06 -14.89
CA SER A 157 1.52 3.93 -15.41
C SER A 157 2.02 4.85 -14.29
N LEU A 158 3.29 4.74 -13.94
CA LEU A 158 3.93 5.49 -12.87
C LEU A 158 4.62 6.73 -13.46
N ILE A 159 4.14 7.91 -13.09
CA ILE A 159 4.75 9.19 -13.47
C ILE A 159 6.01 9.47 -12.63
N PRO A 160 6.91 10.38 -13.07
CA PRO A 160 8.17 10.67 -12.36
C PRO A 160 7.99 10.96 -10.87
N GLU A 161 7.00 11.76 -10.50
CA GLU A 161 6.67 12.07 -9.10
C GLU A 161 6.40 10.81 -8.27
N THR A 162 5.64 9.85 -8.84
CA THR A 162 5.35 8.57 -8.16
C THR A 162 6.63 7.71 -8.03
N LEU A 163 7.47 7.69 -9.06
CA LEU A 163 8.74 6.95 -9.05
C LEU A 163 9.71 7.49 -8.00
N GLU A 164 9.75 8.81 -7.81
CA GLU A 164 10.66 9.47 -6.86
C GLU A 164 10.15 9.39 -5.41
N ARG A 165 8.84 9.55 -5.21
CA ARG A 165 8.23 9.67 -3.88
C ARG A 165 7.70 8.39 -3.29
N THR A 166 7.80 7.28 -4.01
CA THR A 166 7.32 6.00 -3.51
C THR A 166 8.35 4.88 -3.72
N ASN A 167 8.21 3.82 -2.96
CA ASN A 167 9.04 2.65 -3.12
C ASN A 167 8.77 1.89 -4.44
N LEU A 168 7.72 2.27 -5.19
CA LEU A 168 7.43 1.70 -6.52
C LEU A 168 8.48 2.08 -7.56
N GLY A 169 9.23 3.18 -7.36
CA GLY A 169 10.35 3.52 -8.22
C GLY A 169 11.46 2.45 -8.27
N ALA A 170 11.59 1.65 -7.22
CA ALA A 170 12.52 0.52 -7.14
C ALA A 170 11.84 -0.83 -7.42
N ALA A 171 10.59 -0.84 -7.92
CA ALA A 171 9.87 -2.07 -8.21
C ALA A 171 10.54 -2.85 -9.34
N ALA A 172 10.71 -4.16 -9.13
CA ALA A 172 11.27 -5.10 -10.08
C ALA A 172 10.38 -6.34 -10.19
N ILE A 173 10.54 -7.10 -11.27
CA ILE A 173 9.82 -8.36 -11.48
C ILE A 173 10.05 -9.29 -10.28
N GLY A 174 8.98 -9.93 -9.82
CA GLY A 174 8.95 -10.81 -8.65
C GLY A 174 8.67 -10.07 -7.32
N ARG A 175 8.66 -8.71 -7.31
CA ARG A 175 8.31 -7.97 -6.10
C ARG A 175 6.84 -8.16 -5.76
N ARG A 176 6.57 -8.48 -4.49
CA ARG A 176 5.23 -8.57 -3.94
C ARG A 176 4.79 -7.20 -3.43
N LEU A 177 3.55 -6.82 -3.76
CA LEU A 177 2.94 -5.54 -3.39
C LEU A 177 1.61 -5.80 -2.67
N ASN A 178 1.34 -5.03 -1.63
CA ASN A 178 0.00 -4.97 -1.04
C ASN A 178 -0.98 -4.36 -2.02
N VAL A 179 -2.15 -4.95 -2.12
CA VAL A 179 -3.23 -4.50 -3.01
C VAL A 179 -4.46 -4.20 -2.17
N GLU A 180 -4.98 -2.97 -2.30
CA GLU A 180 -6.30 -2.60 -1.80
C GLU A 180 -7.15 -2.17 -3.00
N CYS A 181 -8.29 -2.84 -3.20
CA CYS A 181 -9.27 -2.50 -4.21
C CYS A 181 -10.12 -1.31 -3.76
N ASP A 182 -10.60 -0.52 -4.71
CA ASP A 182 -11.49 0.60 -4.38
C ASP A 182 -12.71 0.10 -3.58
N VAL A 183 -12.88 0.65 -2.39
CA VAL A 183 -13.96 0.26 -1.48
C VAL A 183 -15.35 0.46 -2.09
N VAL A 184 -15.50 1.41 -3.02
CA VAL A 184 -16.75 1.66 -3.74
C VAL A 184 -17.16 0.43 -4.56
N ALA A 185 -16.21 -0.23 -5.24
CA ALA A 185 -16.51 -1.45 -6.01
C ALA A 185 -17.05 -2.56 -5.11
N LYS A 186 -16.49 -2.74 -3.91
CA LYS A 186 -16.95 -3.74 -2.92
C LYS A 186 -18.36 -3.44 -2.41
N TYR A 187 -18.68 -2.17 -2.16
CA TYR A 187 -20.04 -1.78 -1.74
C TYR A 187 -21.04 -1.93 -2.87
N VAL A 188 -20.69 -1.56 -4.11
CA VAL A 188 -21.58 -1.74 -5.27
C VAL A 188 -21.90 -3.23 -5.44
N GLU A 189 -20.91 -4.11 -5.44
CA GLU A 189 -21.13 -5.55 -5.51
C GLU A 189 -22.08 -6.05 -4.40
N ARG A 190 -21.82 -5.64 -3.17
CA ARG A 190 -22.66 -6.04 -2.03
C ARG A 190 -24.11 -5.60 -2.15
N LEU A 191 -24.35 -4.41 -2.71
CA LEU A 191 -25.70 -3.82 -2.85
C LEU A 191 -26.45 -4.38 -4.06
N THR A 192 -25.76 -4.68 -5.17
CA THR A 192 -26.41 -5.25 -6.37
C THR A 192 -26.72 -6.73 -6.23
N GLY A 193 -26.09 -7.42 -5.29
CA GLY A 193 -26.29 -8.85 -5.06
C GLY A 193 -25.63 -9.73 -6.12
N GLU A 194 -24.96 -9.14 -7.09
CA GLU A 194 -24.17 -9.86 -8.10
C GLU A 194 -22.89 -10.40 -7.43
N ARG A 195 -22.99 -11.64 -6.99
CA ARG A 195 -21.79 -12.45 -6.73
C ARG A 195 -21.39 -13.07 -8.06
N ALA A 196 -20.33 -12.54 -8.65
CA ALA A 196 -19.71 -13.18 -9.80
C ALA A 196 -19.19 -14.58 -9.48
#